data_95ffbe1c0a03c17906c454048ed57462
#
_entry.id   95ffbe1c0a03c17906c454048ed57462
#
_cell.length_a   1.000
_cell.length_b   1.000
_cell.length_c   1.000
_cell.angle_alpha   90.00
_cell.angle_beta   90.00
_cell.angle_gamma   90.00
#
_symmetry.space_group_name_H-M   'P 1'
#
loop_
_entity.id
_entity.type
_entity.pdbx_description
1 polymer ?
#
loop_
_entity_poly.entity_id
_entity_poly.type
_entity_poly.pdbx_seq_one_letter_code
_entity_poly.pdbx_strand_id
1 'polypeptide(L)'
;MYKGYIEGFYARRLAKDAFKNLKVPITHYFYSPKEDMFLRYHWKEIDKSLKKRDLPKKIKQVYCISPTSEFVLDIEKNLRILRKKIVHAIEKAGFDEIGIFFDDIDVTNFGREAKDKELGKLHAEILNEVSEFLPKNKNIWFCPSIYNTSLSKGVLDGGYLEGVKETLFKDIIIFWTGDQVISETINSSSLKKIKSFFLNPIAIWDNFYANDYCPNRLFLGPLKKRNLDKSIVGHFINGTGHKETDKFLLNYLFNKNQKIPFLPKELIPIFSNPFKKISISEERKVLNISDKSVRYIFERTESDLLLEWKPYIFSALNDIKLSRLKTKKEVEGFLERRYSPLFKKGLNKN
;
A
#
# COMPACT_ATOMS: atom_id res chain seq x y z
N MET A 1 11.12 13.80 8.21
CA MET A 1 10.57 12.60 7.55
C MET A 1 9.05 12.70 7.55
N TYR A 2 8.44 12.70 6.37
CA TYR A 2 6.99 12.66 6.21
C TYR A 2 6.41 11.34 6.74
N LYS A 3 5.15 11.36 7.14
CA LYS A 3 4.41 10.19 7.61
C LYS A 3 3.00 10.23 7.04
N GLY A 4 2.43 9.09 6.73
CA GLY A 4 1.08 9.15 6.20
C GLY A 4 0.47 7.82 5.81
N TYR A 5 -0.59 7.95 5.04
CA TYR A 5 -1.46 6.88 4.64
C TYR A 5 -1.68 6.89 3.13
N ILE A 6 -1.66 5.72 2.52
CA ILE A 6 -1.96 5.52 1.11
C ILE A 6 -3.25 4.70 1.02
N GLU A 7 -4.26 5.22 0.32
CA GLU A 7 -5.46 4.47 -0.04
C GLU A 7 -5.19 3.70 -1.34
N GLY A 8 -4.30 2.71 -1.27
CA GLY A 8 -3.79 1.98 -2.42
C GLY A 8 -4.17 0.50 -2.47
N PHE A 9 -5.23 0.09 -1.79
CA PHE A 9 -5.72 -1.29 -1.71
C PHE A 9 -6.87 -1.54 -2.67
N TYR A 10 -7.09 -2.81 -3.01
CA TYR A 10 -8.16 -3.28 -3.88
C TYR A 10 -9.41 -3.69 -3.11
N ALA A 11 -10.53 -3.80 -3.83
CA ALA A 11 -11.82 -4.35 -3.39
C ALA A 11 -12.49 -3.60 -2.22
N ARG A 12 -12.02 -2.42 -1.87
CA ARG A 12 -12.61 -1.57 -0.83
C ARG A 12 -12.40 -0.10 -1.13
N ARG A 13 -13.27 0.73 -0.56
CA ARG A 13 -13.08 2.18 -0.47
C ARG A 13 -13.10 2.59 0.99
N LEU A 14 -12.17 3.42 1.38
CA LEU A 14 -12.19 3.99 2.71
C LEU A 14 -13.41 4.91 2.87
N ALA A 15 -14.09 4.83 4.01
CA ALA A 15 -15.22 5.71 4.30
C ALA A 15 -14.82 7.19 4.22
N LYS A 16 -15.68 8.05 3.67
CA LYS A 16 -15.38 9.48 3.45
C LYS A 16 -14.95 10.21 4.73
N ASP A 17 -15.52 9.81 5.86
CA ASP A 17 -15.26 10.39 7.19
C ASP A 17 -14.20 9.64 8.01
N ALA A 18 -13.51 8.65 7.40
CA ALA A 18 -12.61 7.75 8.12
C ALA A 18 -11.60 8.48 9.03
N PHE A 19 -11.07 9.59 8.58
CA PHE A 19 -10.04 10.33 9.30
C PHE A 19 -10.45 11.74 9.73
N LYS A 20 -11.75 12.04 9.73
CA LYS A 20 -12.28 13.38 10.06
C LYS A 20 -11.70 13.96 11.36
N ASN A 21 -11.57 13.15 12.40
CA ASN A 21 -11.06 13.56 13.71
C ASN A 21 -9.73 12.90 14.05
N LEU A 22 -8.89 12.59 13.05
CA LEU A 22 -7.63 11.91 13.26
C LEU A 22 -6.66 12.78 14.06
N LYS A 23 -6.24 12.29 15.24
CA LYS A 23 -5.30 12.98 16.14
C LYS A 23 -3.83 12.55 15.93
N VAL A 24 -3.59 11.65 14.98
CA VAL A 24 -2.25 11.11 14.70
C VAL A 24 -1.42 12.14 13.93
N PRO A 25 -0.12 12.27 14.20
CA PRO A 25 0.74 13.23 13.54
C PRO A 25 1.18 12.76 12.14
N ILE A 26 0.23 12.44 11.25
CA ILE A 26 0.52 12.22 9.85
C ILE A 26 0.56 13.56 9.10
N THR A 27 1.36 13.60 8.05
CA THR A 27 1.58 14.78 7.23
C THR A 27 0.88 14.69 5.88
N HIS A 28 0.68 13.47 5.35
CA HIS A 28 0.12 13.25 4.01
C HIS A 28 -0.91 12.13 3.99
N TYR A 29 -1.85 12.30 3.10
CA TYR A 29 -2.83 11.30 2.69
C TYR A 29 -2.81 11.19 1.17
N PHE A 30 -2.57 10.00 0.66
CA PHE A 30 -2.54 9.72 -0.77
C PHE A 30 -3.89 9.15 -1.22
N TYR A 31 -4.61 9.92 -2.00
CA TYR A 31 -5.85 9.50 -2.64
C TYR A 31 -5.52 8.68 -3.87
N SER A 32 -5.49 7.37 -3.73
CA SER A 32 -5.16 6.38 -4.76
C SER A 32 -6.07 5.15 -4.70
N PRO A 33 -7.40 5.28 -4.45
CA PRO A 33 -8.25 4.11 -4.36
C PRO A 33 -8.28 3.36 -5.68
N LYS A 34 -7.92 2.08 -5.64
CA LYS A 34 -7.87 1.21 -6.82
C LYS A 34 -9.24 0.99 -7.47
N GLU A 35 -10.32 1.20 -6.70
CA GLU A 35 -11.72 1.15 -7.16
C GLU A 35 -12.22 2.47 -7.77
N ASP A 36 -11.39 3.51 -7.84
CA ASP A 36 -11.73 4.75 -8.52
C ASP A 36 -11.35 4.66 -10.00
N MET A 37 -12.36 4.47 -10.84
CA MET A 37 -12.19 4.31 -12.29
C MET A 37 -11.48 5.50 -12.94
N PHE A 38 -11.70 6.72 -12.42
CA PHE A 38 -11.07 7.93 -12.96
C PHE A 38 -9.57 8.02 -12.68
N LEU A 39 -9.04 7.28 -11.73
CA LEU A 39 -7.61 7.26 -11.48
C LEU A 39 -6.84 6.34 -12.42
N ARG A 40 -7.51 5.31 -12.98
CA ARG A 40 -6.88 4.24 -13.76
C ARG A 40 -7.53 4.03 -15.14
N TYR A 41 -8.61 3.27 -15.22
CA TYR A 41 -9.23 2.84 -16.48
C TYR A 41 -9.77 4.01 -17.31
N HIS A 42 -10.39 4.97 -16.65
CA HIS A 42 -10.88 6.23 -17.24
C HIS A 42 -9.99 7.41 -16.84
N TRP A 43 -8.69 7.19 -16.72
CA TRP A 43 -7.78 8.24 -16.28
C TRP A 43 -7.78 9.48 -17.20
N LYS A 44 -8.18 9.32 -18.44
CA LYS A 44 -8.34 10.42 -19.42
C LYS A 44 -9.54 11.33 -19.13
N GLU A 45 -10.48 10.86 -18.33
CA GLU A 45 -11.67 11.61 -17.95
C GLU A 45 -11.49 12.40 -16.68
N ILE A 46 -12.21 13.51 -16.55
CA ILE A 46 -12.21 14.36 -15.35
C ILE A 46 -13.46 14.05 -14.54
N ASP A 47 -13.29 13.56 -13.32
CA ASP A 47 -14.38 13.50 -12.35
C ASP A 47 -14.71 14.92 -11.84
N LYS A 48 -15.82 15.48 -12.33
CA LYS A 48 -16.31 16.80 -11.91
C LYS A 48 -16.80 16.84 -10.46
N SER A 49 -17.05 15.67 -9.86
CA SER A 49 -17.46 15.53 -8.45
C SER A 49 -16.28 15.35 -7.49
N LEU A 50 -15.05 15.29 -8.01
CA LEU A 50 -13.83 15.10 -7.23
C LEU A 50 -13.70 16.19 -6.16
N LYS A 51 -13.52 15.75 -4.93
CA LYS A 51 -13.29 16.61 -3.77
C LYS A 51 -12.28 15.99 -2.83
N LYS A 52 -11.50 16.82 -2.17
CA LYS A 52 -10.70 16.40 -1.01
C LYS A 52 -11.57 15.69 0.03
N ARG A 53 -10.94 14.80 0.77
CA ARG A 53 -11.54 14.23 1.99
C ARG A 53 -11.58 15.28 3.11
N ASP A 54 -12.57 15.16 4.00
CA ASP A 54 -12.64 15.97 5.22
C ASP A 54 -11.58 15.49 6.23
N LEU A 55 -10.36 16.02 6.10
CA LEU A 55 -9.20 15.72 6.93
C LEU A 55 -8.74 16.97 7.68
N PRO A 56 -8.02 16.83 8.81
CA PRO A 56 -7.38 17.96 9.47
C PRO A 56 -6.53 18.78 8.49
N LYS A 57 -6.69 20.11 8.49
CA LYS A 57 -6.06 21.06 7.53
C LYS A 57 -4.53 20.89 7.38
N LYS A 58 -3.86 20.42 8.44
CA LYS A 58 -2.41 20.15 8.44
C LYS A 58 -1.97 18.96 7.59
N ILE A 59 -2.92 18.11 7.16
CA ILE A 59 -2.64 16.91 6.36
C ILE A 59 -2.75 17.30 4.89
N LYS A 60 -1.65 17.27 4.18
CA LYS A 60 -1.63 17.44 2.73
C LYS A 60 -2.29 16.25 2.05
N GLN A 61 -3.12 16.51 1.06
CA GLN A 61 -3.80 15.48 0.28
C GLN A 61 -3.20 15.42 -1.12
N VAL A 62 -2.70 14.26 -1.48
CA VAL A 62 -2.06 13.98 -2.76
C VAL A 62 -3.06 13.29 -3.68
N TYR A 63 -3.32 13.85 -4.85
CA TYR A 63 -4.14 13.21 -5.88
C TYR A 63 -3.27 12.31 -6.74
N CYS A 64 -3.55 10.99 -6.75
CA CYS A 64 -2.71 10.03 -7.43
C CYS A 64 -3.41 9.53 -8.70
N ILE A 65 -2.70 9.61 -9.83
CA ILE A 65 -3.18 9.16 -11.12
C ILE A 65 -2.29 7.99 -11.55
N SER A 66 -2.91 6.91 -12.04
CA SER A 66 -2.20 5.74 -12.59
C SER A 66 -2.54 5.62 -14.08
N PRO A 67 -1.82 6.33 -14.97
CA PRO A 67 -2.04 6.21 -16.40
C PRO A 67 -1.77 4.77 -16.85
N THR A 68 -2.61 4.26 -17.74
CA THR A 68 -2.45 2.91 -18.30
C THR A 68 -1.36 2.88 -19.38
N SER A 69 -1.00 1.67 -19.84
CA SER A 69 -0.06 1.46 -20.95
C SER A 69 -0.47 2.17 -22.26
N GLU A 70 -1.74 2.54 -22.40
CA GLU A 70 -2.21 3.34 -23.55
C GLU A 70 -1.61 4.75 -23.61
N PHE A 71 -0.95 5.20 -22.53
CA PHE A 71 -0.32 6.54 -22.54
C PHE A 71 0.69 6.68 -23.67
N VAL A 72 1.42 5.62 -23.99
CA VAL A 72 2.46 5.59 -25.01
C VAL A 72 1.94 5.68 -26.46
N LEU A 73 0.63 5.44 -26.67
CA LEU A 73 0.04 5.43 -28.02
C LEU A 73 -0.08 6.84 -28.64
N ASP A 74 -0.22 7.87 -27.81
CA ASP A 74 -0.29 9.28 -28.25
C ASP A 74 0.16 10.18 -27.09
N ILE A 75 1.47 10.33 -26.96
CA ILE A 75 2.11 10.98 -25.81
C ILE A 75 1.66 12.43 -25.68
N GLU A 76 1.72 13.21 -26.77
CA GLU A 76 1.38 14.64 -26.72
C GLU A 76 -0.08 14.88 -26.33
N LYS A 77 -1.00 14.13 -26.92
CA LYS A 77 -2.44 14.22 -26.58
C LYS A 77 -2.66 13.82 -25.13
N ASN A 78 -2.04 12.73 -24.69
CA ASN A 78 -2.18 12.20 -23.34
C ASN A 78 -1.55 13.13 -22.30
N LEU A 79 -0.44 13.80 -22.58
CA LEU A 79 0.12 14.87 -21.72
C LEU A 79 -0.85 16.06 -21.60
N ARG A 80 -1.47 16.49 -22.68
CA ARG A 80 -2.49 17.56 -22.61
C ARG A 80 -3.69 17.17 -21.75
N ILE A 81 -4.14 15.92 -21.83
CA ILE A 81 -5.24 15.38 -21.00
C ILE A 81 -4.80 15.34 -19.53
N LEU A 82 -3.61 14.77 -19.26
CA LEU A 82 -3.05 14.67 -17.92
C LEU A 82 -2.92 16.04 -17.26
N ARG A 83 -2.40 17.04 -18.00
CA ARG A 83 -2.31 18.42 -17.52
C ARG A 83 -3.68 18.99 -17.12
N LYS A 84 -4.71 18.84 -17.97
CA LYS A 84 -6.07 19.32 -17.64
C LYS A 84 -6.60 18.65 -16.37
N LYS A 85 -6.36 17.35 -16.21
CA LYS A 85 -6.81 16.59 -15.05
C LYS A 85 -6.09 17.04 -13.77
N ILE A 86 -4.79 17.23 -13.84
CA ILE A 86 -3.97 17.71 -12.71
C ILE A 86 -4.40 19.13 -12.30
N VAL A 87 -4.56 20.02 -13.26
CA VAL A 87 -5.06 21.40 -13.00
C VAL A 87 -6.43 21.35 -12.32
N HIS A 88 -7.35 20.49 -12.79
CA HIS A 88 -8.65 20.31 -12.13
C HIS A 88 -8.51 19.81 -10.69
N ALA A 89 -7.65 18.81 -10.44
CA ALA A 89 -7.42 18.27 -9.10
C ALA A 89 -6.85 19.34 -8.13
N ILE A 90 -5.92 20.14 -8.59
CA ILE A 90 -5.28 21.20 -7.77
C ILE A 90 -6.21 22.41 -7.58
N GLU A 91 -6.74 22.97 -8.66
CA GLU A 91 -7.43 24.27 -8.62
C GLU A 91 -8.91 24.14 -8.27
N LYS A 92 -9.58 23.07 -8.71
CA LYS A 92 -11.02 22.88 -8.50
C LYS A 92 -11.34 21.98 -7.33
N ALA A 93 -10.65 20.83 -7.25
CA ALA A 93 -10.85 19.87 -6.15
C ALA A 93 -10.01 20.20 -4.91
N GLY A 94 -8.97 21.07 -5.05
CA GLY A 94 -8.20 21.64 -3.95
C GLY A 94 -7.10 20.73 -3.39
N PHE A 95 -6.66 19.69 -4.12
CA PHE A 95 -5.56 18.85 -3.68
C PHE A 95 -4.24 19.63 -3.56
N ASP A 96 -3.39 19.20 -2.63
CA ASP A 96 -2.17 19.93 -2.31
C ASP A 96 -1.01 19.54 -3.21
N GLU A 97 -0.91 18.24 -3.59
CA GLU A 97 0.19 17.66 -4.34
C GLU A 97 -0.32 16.58 -5.31
N ILE A 98 0.55 16.08 -6.17
CA ILE A 98 0.23 15.11 -7.22
C ILE A 98 1.12 13.86 -7.09
N GLY A 99 0.51 12.70 -7.31
CA GLY A 99 1.19 11.43 -7.51
C GLY A 99 0.93 10.90 -8.92
N ILE A 100 1.98 10.40 -9.59
CA ILE A 100 1.86 9.67 -10.87
C ILE A 100 2.43 8.28 -10.64
N PHE A 101 1.59 7.27 -10.81
CA PHE A 101 1.88 5.89 -10.44
C PHE A 101 1.79 4.96 -11.64
N PHE A 102 2.89 4.29 -11.94
CA PHE A 102 3.00 3.28 -12.99
C PHE A 102 3.23 1.88 -12.42
N ASP A 103 2.86 1.66 -11.14
CA ASP A 103 3.04 0.41 -10.40
C ASP A 103 2.21 -0.77 -10.91
N ASP A 104 1.07 -0.49 -11.55
CA ASP A 104 0.14 -1.50 -12.05
C ASP A 104 0.31 -1.82 -13.56
N ILE A 105 1.40 -1.39 -14.16
CA ILE A 105 1.74 -1.80 -15.53
C ILE A 105 2.31 -3.21 -15.48
N ASP A 106 1.83 -4.07 -16.38
CA ASP A 106 2.32 -5.44 -16.48
C ASP A 106 3.80 -5.47 -16.83
N VAL A 107 4.63 -5.82 -15.85
CA VAL A 107 6.09 -5.93 -15.98
C VAL A 107 6.55 -7.31 -16.44
N THR A 108 5.65 -8.26 -16.66
CA THR A 108 6.01 -9.62 -17.12
C THR A 108 6.66 -9.61 -18.49
N ASN A 109 6.38 -8.59 -19.30
CA ASN A 109 6.99 -8.37 -20.60
C ASN A 109 8.33 -7.62 -20.55
N PHE A 110 8.79 -7.19 -19.38
CA PHE A 110 10.11 -6.62 -19.19
C PHE A 110 11.17 -7.71 -19.36
N GLY A 111 11.84 -7.73 -20.48
CA GLY A 111 12.85 -8.72 -20.82
C GLY A 111 13.75 -8.30 -21.99
N ARG A 112 13.56 -7.08 -22.48
CA ARG A 112 14.38 -6.49 -23.54
C ARG A 112 14.94 -5.17 -23.04
N GLU A 113 16.13 -5.21 -22.48
CA GLU A 113 16.80 -4.10 -21.79
C GLU A 113 16.66 -2.73 -22.49
N ALA A 114 16.84 -2.66 -23.80
CA ALA A 114 16.72 -1.41 -24.55
C ALA A 114 15.29 -0.82 -24.53
N LYS A 115 14.25 -1.66 -24.74
CA LYS A 115 12.85 -1.21 -24.69
C LYS A 115 12.42 -0.83 -23.28
N ASP A 116 12.93 -1.53 -22.28
CA ASP A 116 12.66 -1.24 -20.88
C ASP A 116 13.28 0.11 -20.49
N LYS A 117 14.51 0.39 -20.95
CA LYS A 117 15.18 1.66 -20.72
C LYS A 117 14.42 2.82 -21.36
N GLU A 118 13.95 2.68 -22.59
CA GLU A 118 13.14 3.69 -23.27
C GLU A 118 11.81 3.94 -22.55
N LEU A 119 11.16 2.89 -22.02
CA LEU A 119 9.96 3.07 -21.21
C LEU A 119 10.27 3.82 -19.92
N GLY A 120 11.40 3.52 -19.26
CA GLY A 120 11.85 4.26 -18.08
C GLY A 120 12.07 5.74 -18.34
N LYS A 121 12.73 6.07 -19.47
CA LYS A 121 12.91 7.46 -19.91
C LYS A 121 11.58 8.14 -20.16
N LEU A 122 10.68 7.50 -20.89
CA LEU A 122 9.35 8.05 -21.19
C LEU A 122 8.55 8.35 -19.90
N HIS A 123 8.54 7.43 -18.93
CA HIS A 123 7.86 7.70 -17.66
C HIS A 123 8.49 8.90 -16.93
N ALA A 124 9.83 9.02 -16.96
CA ALA A 124 10.53 10.15 -16.36
C ALA A 124 10.22 11.47 -17.08
N GLU A 125 10.19 11.48 -18.41
CA GLU A 125 9.79 12.65 -19.22
C GLU A 125 8.38 13.13 -18.89
N ILE A 126 7.41 12.20 -18.75
CA ILE A 126 6.05 12.54 -18.33
C ILE A 126 6.05 13.26 -16.96
N LEU A 127 6.83 12.76 -16.00
CA LEU A 127 6.96 13.37 -14.67
C LEU A 127 7.64 14.75 -14.74
N ASN A 128 8.67 14.90 -15.58
CA ASN A 128 9.36 16.16 -15.79
C ASN A 128 8.42 17.22 -16.39
N GLU A 129 7.66 16.87 -17.43
CA GLU A 129 6.63 17.73 -18.01
C GLU A 129 5.59 18.16 -16.96
N VAL A 130 5.15 17.24 -16.08
CA VAL A 130 4.26 17.57 -14.97
C VAL A 130 4.94 18.56 -14.02
N SER A 131 6.23 18.39 -13.73
CA SER A 131 6.99 19.30 -12.85
C SER A 131 7.12 20.70 -13.41
N GLU A 132 7.18 20.86 -14.72
CA GLU A 132 7.36 22.16 -15.37
C GLU A 132 6.17 23.09 -15.20
N PHE A 133 4.94 22.56 -15.22
CA PHE A 133 3.74 23.38 -15.10
C PHE A 133 3.16 23.46 -13.66
N LEU A 134 3.62 22.61 -12.74
CA LEU A 134 3.19 22.70 -11.36
C LEU A 134 3.92 23.81 -10.59
N PRO A 135 3.27 24.46 -9.62
CA PRO A 135 3.95 25.39 -8.73
C PRO A 135 5.13 24.73 -8.00
N LYS A 136 6.29 25.39 -7.96
CA LYS A 136 7.54 24.87 -7.38
C LYS A 136 7.46 24.46 -5.90
N ASN A 137 6.45 24.90 -5.18
CA ASN A 137 6.22 24.53 -3.77
C ASN A 137 5.37 23.26 -3.60
N LYS A 138 5.02 22.56 -4.68
CA LYS A 138 4.26 21.32 -4.66
C LYS A 138 5.17 20.13 -4.98
N ASN A 139 5.10 19.10 -4.13
CA ASN A 139 5.83 17.87 -4.40
C ASN A 139 5.14 17.05 -5.50
N ILE A 140 5.94 16.32 -6.24
CA ILE A 140 5.51 15.28 -7.16
C ILE A 140 6.00 13.94 -6.63
N TRP A 141 5.09 12.99 -6.54
CA TRP A 141 5.31 11.65 -6.03
C TRP A 141 5.23 10.65 -7.17
N PHE A 142 6.25 9.85 -7.30
CA PHE A 142 6.38 8.89 -8.40
C PHE A 142 6.44 7.46 -7.86
N CYS A 143 5.55 6.59 -8.33
CA CYS A 143 5.71 5.15 -8.17
C CYS A 143 6.09 4.53 -9.51
N PRO A 144 7.35 4.09 -9.69
CA PRO A 144 7.78 3.46 -10.94
C PRO A 144 7.17 2.07 -11.12
N SER A 145 7.20 1.52 -12.34
CA SER A 145 6.74 0.15 -12.60
C SER A 145 7.61 -0.89 -11.89
N ILE A 146 8.88 -0.60 -11.71
CA ILE A 146 9.79 -1.39 -10.85
C ILE A 146 10.00 -0.61 -9.56
N TYR A 147 9.28 -0.99 -8.50
CA TYR A 147 9.24 -0.27 -7.21
C TYR A 147 9.79 -1.07 -6.02
N ASN A 148 10.47 -2.19 -6.28
CA ASN A 148 11.19 -3.00 -5.28
C ASN A 148 12.32 -3.81 -5.91
N THR A 149 13.21 -4.32 -5.06
CA THR A 149 14.40 -5.06 -5.51
C THR A 149 14.06 -6.36 -6.23
N SER A 150 12.99 -7.06 -5.87
CA SER A 150 12.65 -8.33 -6.51
C SER A 150 12.10 -8.14 -7.93
N LEU A 151 11.38 -7.06 -8.19
CA LEU A 151 10.92 -6.74 -9.55
C LEU A 151 12.07 -6.36 -10.47
N SER A 152 13.14 -5.77 -9.93
CA SER A 152 14.37 -5.50 -10.69
C SER A 152 15.25 -6.74 -10.87
N LYS A 153 14.81 -7.91 -10.40
CA LYS A 153 15.62 -9.15 -10.35
C LYS A 153 16.98 -8.95 -9.67
N GLY A 154 17.05 -8.01 -8.73
CA GLY A 154 18.26 -7.64 -8.00
C GLY A 154 19.25 -6.74 -8.76
N VAL A 155 18.97 -6.39 -10.02
CA VAL A 155 19.79 -5.53 -10.87
C VAL A 155 19.07 -4.18 -11.00
N LEU A 156 19.74 -3.10 -10.60
CA LEU A 156 19.22 -1.73 -10.73
C LEU A 156 19.75 -1.05 -11.98
N ASP A 157 21.00 -1.37 -12.36
CA ASP A 157 21.64 -0.84 -13.57
C ASP A 157 21.11 -1.59 -14.80
N GLY A 158 20.97 -0.85 -15.88
CA GLY A 158 20.34 -1.35 -17.11
C GLY A 158 18.80 -1.29 -17.06
N GLY A 159 18.18 -1.33 -18.21
CA GLY A 159 16.76 -1.40 -18.36
C GLY A 159 15.99 -0.20 -17.79
N TYR A 160 14.80 -0.48 -17.29
CA TYR A 160 13.79 0.52 -16.88
C TYR A 160 14.31 1.55 -15.86
N LEU A 161 14.90 1.08 -14.75
CA LEU A 161 15.33 1.98 -13.67
C LEU A 161 16.49 2.89 -14.11
N GLU A 162 17.35 2.42 -14.99
CA GLU A 162 18.41 3.26 -15.56
C GLU A 162 17.84 4.39 -16.43
N GLY A 163 16.83 4.08 -17.27
CA GLY A 163 16.13 5.09 -18.04
C GLY A 163 15.48 6.16 -17.14
N VAL A 164 14.85 5.74 -16.04
CA VAL A 164 14.32 6.66 -15.03
C VAL A 164 15.44 7.52 -14.43
N LYS A 165 16.53 6.92 -13.98
CA LYS A 165 17.66 7.61 -13.32
C LYS A 165 18.29 8.67 -14.20
N GLU A 166 18.48 8.37 -15.48
CA GLU A 166 19.13 9.26 -16.44
C GLU A 166 18.29 10.49 -16.78
N THR A 167 16.95 10.39 -16.66
CA THR A 167 16.03 11.38 -17.21
C THR A 167 15.27 12.14 -16.13
N LEU A 168 14.92 11.51 -15.00
CA LEU A 168 14.03 12.08 -13.98
C LEU A 168 14.66 13.27 -13.26
N PHE A 169 13.90 14.37 -13.12
CA PHE A 169 14.32 15.52 -12.32
C PHE A 169 14.52 15.14 -10.86
N LYS A 170 15.59 15.66 -10.25
CA LYS A 170 16.10 15.23 -8.95
C LYS A 170 15.24 15.59 -7.76
N ASP A 171 14.29 16.48 -7.89
CA ASP A 171 13.34 16.91 -6.85
C ASP A 171 12.09 16.03 -6.77
N ILE A 172 11.85 15.17 -7.76
CA ILE A 172 10.71 14.24 -7.78
C ILE A 172 10.96 13.11 -6.79
N ILE A 173 9.97 12.86 -5.92
CA ILE A 173 10.08 11.86 -4.85
C ILE A 173 9.68 10.49 -5.37
N ILE A 174 10.55 9.49 -5.21
CA ILE A 174 10.33 8.13 -5.69
C ILE A 174 9.84 7.25 -4.55
N PHE A 175 8.74 6.50 -4.79
CA PHE A 175 8.29 5.45 -3.90
C PHE A 175 9.05 4.14 -4.09
N TRP A 176 9.32 3.48 -2.96
CA TRP A 176 9.96 2.18 -2.91
C TRP A 176 9.36 1.31 -1.80
N THR A 177 9.12 0.01 -2.06
CA THR A 177 8.51 -0.88 -1.07
C THR A 177 9.54 -1.76 -0.34
N GLY A 178 10.83 -1.62 -0.66
CA GLY A 178 11.91 -2.42 -0.10
C GLY A 178 12.33 -3.57 -1.03
N ASP A 179 12.66 -4.73 -0.46
CA ASP A 179 13.14 -5.86 -1.24
C ASP A 179 12.03 -6.62 -1.99
N GLN A 180 10.80 -6.49 -1.51
CA GLN A 180 9.60 -7.15 -2.04
C GLN A 180 8.44 -6.16 -2.15
N VAL A 181 7.38 -6.54 -2.86
CA VAL A 181 6.09 -5.80 -2.83
C VAL A 181 5.62 -5.62 -1.39
N ILE A 182 5.72 -6.69 -0.59
CA ILE A 182 5.50 -6.68 0.86
C ILE A 182 6.78 -7.12 1.52
N SER A 183 7.53 -6.18 2.05
CA SER A 183 8.83 -6.45 2.68
C SER A 183 8.68 -6.80 4.16
N GLU A 184 9.30 -7.90 4.60
CA GLU A 184 9.37 -8.24 6.03
C GLU A 184 10.25 -7.24 6.78
N THR A 185 11.32 -6.80 6.15
CA THR A 185 12.30 -5.85 6.70
C THR A 185 12.50 -4.70 5.72
N ILE A 186 12.49 -3.48 6.22
CA ILE A 186 12.91 -2.29 5.49
C ILE A 186 13.83 -1.51 6.42
N ASN A 187 15.11 -1.47 6.12
CA ASN A 187 16.12 -0.79 6.93
C ASN A 187 17.20 -0.17 6.05
N SER A 188 18.13 0.55 6.65
CA SER A 188 19.21 1.24 5.92
C SER A 188 20.06 0.29 5.06
N SER A 189 20.23 -0.96 5.47
CA SER A 189 20.98 -1.96 4.68
C SER A 189 20.22 -2.38 3.43
N SER A 190 18.92 -2.72 3.56
CA SER A 190 18.07 -3.10 2.42
C SER A 190 17.87 -1.95 1.42
N LEU A 191 17.92 -0.71 1.91
CA LEU A 191 17.75 0.49 1.08
C LEU A 191 19.05 1.03 0.50
N LYS A 192 20.22 0.51 0.91
CA LYS A 192 21.52 1.04 0.51
C LYS A 192 21.69 1.10 -1.02
N LYS A 193 21.33 0.04 -1.72
CA LYS A 193 21.44 -0.03 -3.18
C LYS A 193 20.59 1.04 -3.88
N ILE A 194 19.30 1.14 -3.54
CA ILE A 194 18.39 2.10 -4.19
C ILE A 194 18.80 3.55 -3.90
N LYS A 195 19.25 3.83 -2.69
CA LYS A 195 19.73 5.16 -2.28
C LYS A 195 21.04 5.57 -2.98
N SER A 196 21.93 4.64 -3.27
CA SER A 196 23.15 4.92 -4.06
C SER A 196 22.87 5.01 -5.56
N PHE A 197 21.77 4.41 -6.00
CA PHE A 197 21.38 4.40 -7.41
C PHE A 197 20.69 5.69 -7.83
N PHE A 198 19.69 6.15 -7.04
CA PHE A 198 18.97 7.40 -7.31
C PHE A 198 19.51 8.56 -6.46
N LEU A 199 19.65 9.73 -7.09
CA LEU A 199 19.89 11.00 -6.40
C LEU A 199 18.58 11.63 -5.88
N ASN A 200 17.45 11.11 -6.30
CA ASN A 200 16.12 11.55 -5.93
C ASN A 200 15.79 11.23 -4.48
N PRO A 201 14.94 12.01 -3.81
CA PRO A 201 14.39 11.65 -2.51
C PRO A 201 13.60 10.33 -2.58
N ILE A 202 13.89 9.41 -1.66
CA ILE A 202 13.19 8.12 -1.57
C ILE A 202 12.18 8.15 -0.44
N ALA A 203 10.95 7.75 -0.72
CA ALA A 203 9.88 7.51 0.24
C ALA A 203 9.50 6.04 0.27
N ILE A 204 9.13 5.54 1.45
CA ILE A 204 8.70 4.16 1.62
C ILE A 204 7.19 4.06 1.53
N TRP A 205 6.74 3.21 0.59
CA TRP A 205 5.38 2.70 0.52
C TRP A 205 5.34 1.32 1.20
N ASP A 206 4.82 1.25 2.40
CA ASP A 206 4.85 0.04 3.22
C ASP A 206 3.53 -0.73 3.13
N ASN A 207 3.55 -1.87 2.46
CA ASN A 207 2.41 -2.75 2.25
C ASN A 207 2.20 -3.78 3.39
N PHE A 208 2.90 -3.64 4.51
CA PHE A 208 2.86 -4.65 5.59
C PHE A 208 1.46 -4.92 6.12
N TYR A 209 0.61 -3.90 6.18
CA TYR A 209 -0.76 -4.02 6.71
C TYR A 209 -1.83 -4.20 5.63
N ALA A 210 -1.50 -3.96 4.37
CA ALA A 210 -2.42 -4.23 3.26
C ALA A 210 -2.84 -5.71 3.26
N ASN A 211 -4.12 -5.98 3.07
CA ASN A 211 -4.67 -7.34 3.15
C ASN A 211 -5.59 -7.72 1.98
N ASP A 212 -5.63 -6.91 0.94
CA ASP A 212 -6.41 -7.16 -0.28
C ASP A 212 -6.04 -8.47 -0.97
N TYR A 213 -4.76 -8.85 -0.96
CA TYR A 213 -4.24 -10.12 -1.46
C TYR A 213 -4.47 -11.31 -0.49
N CYS A 214 -4.93 -11.07 0.74
CA CYS A 214 -5.25 -12.09 1.74
C CYS A 214 -6.49 -11.67 2.55
N PRO A 215 -7.66 -11.59 1.92
CA PRO A 215 -8.86 -10.92 2.46
C PRO A 215 -9.45 -11.59 3.70
N ASN A 216 -8.99 -12.79 4.06
CA ASN A 216 -9.45 -13.50 5.27
C ASN A 216 -8.61 -13.18 6.53
N ARG A 217 -7.59 -12.32 6.41
CA ARG A 217 -6.75 -11.90 7.54
C ARG A 217 -6.67 -10.38 7.65
N LEU A 218 -6.50 -9.90 8.85
CA LEU A 218 -6.02 -8.54 9.15
C LEU A 218 -4.62 -8.64 9.76
N PHE A 219 -3.67 -7.89 9.22
CA PHE A 219 -2.31 -7.88 9.73
C PHE A 219 -2.18 -6.75 10.75
N LEU A 220 -2.12 -7.09 12.04
CA LEU A 220 -2.07 -6.16 13.16
C LEU A 220 -0.78 -6.32 13.99
N GLY A 221 0.07 -7.24 13.58
CA GLY A 221 1.32 -7.53 14.27
C GLY A 221 2.28 -6.32 14.28
N PRO A 222 3.23 -6.31 15.22
CA PRO A 222 4.16 -5.21 15.33
C PRO A 222 4.98 -5.05 14.06
N LEU A 223 5.05 -3.84 13.56
CA LEU A 223 5.91 -3.45 12.45
C LEU A 223 7.37 -3.43 12.94
N LYS A 224 8.02 -4.57 12.82
CA LYS A 224 9.41 -4.75 13.23
C LYS A 224 10.36 -4.39 12.08
N LYS A 225 11.61 -4.04 12.45
CA LYS A 225 12.71 -3.87 11.50
C LYS A 225 12.44 -2.76 10.44
N ARG A 226 11.84 -1.64 10.84
CA ARG A 226 11.70 -0.40 10.06
C ARG A 226 12.66 0.66 10.62
N ASN A 227 13.96 0.41 10.49
CA ASN A 227 14.99 1.37 10.89
C ASN A 227 15.34 2.26 9.70
N LEU A 228 14.46 3.21 9.42
CA LEU A 228 14.64 4.19 8.35
C LEU A 228 15.56 5.32 8.83
N ASP A 229 16.61 5.55 8.09
CA ASP A 229 17.52 6.66 8.39
C ASP A 229 17.00 7.99 7.81
N LYS A 230 17.70 9.07 8.15
CA LYS A 230 17.30 10.45 7.78
C LYS A 230 17.29 10.71 6.27
N SER A 231 17.87 9.84 5.46
CA SER A 231 17.88 10.00 4.00
C SER A 231 16.57 9.56 3.34
N ILE A 232 15.71 8.86 4.08
CA ILE A 232 14.35 8.53 3.65
C ILE A 232 13.45 9.71 3.99
N VAL A 233 12.83 10.30 2.98
CA VAL A 233 12.02 11.51 3.16
C VAL A 233 10.64 11.23 3.75
N GLY A 234 10.10 10.01 3.55
CA GLY A 234 8.77 9.65 4.03
C GLY A 234 8.56 8.16 4.28
N HIS A 235 7.64 7.85 5.22
CA HIS A 235 7.15 6.50 5.49
C HIS A 235 5.62 6.52 5.48
N PHE A 236 5.03 5.80 4.55
CA PHE A 236 3.59 5.78 4.30
C PHE A 236 3.10 4.34 4.33
N ILE A 237 2.03 4.08 5.09
CA ILE A 237 1.42 2.76 5.13
C ILE A 237 0.29 2.65 4.10
N ASN A 238 0.28 1.56 3.36
CA ASN A 238 -0.89 1.15 2.61
C ASN A 238 -1.88 0.51 3.60
N GLY A 239 -3.11 1.00 3.63
CA GLY A 239 -4.11 0.61 4.62
C GLY A 239 -4.86 -0.67 4.28
N THR A 240 -5.85 -0.96 5.12
CA THR A 240 -6.74 -2.11 5.00
C THR A 240 -8.08 -1.76 4.35
N GLY A 241 -8.43 -0.46 4.31
CA GLY A 241 -9.76 0.02 3.93
C GLY A 241 -10.81 -0.07 5.04
N HIS A 242 -10.44 -0.53 6.22
CA HIS A 242 -11.29 -0.53 7.41
C HIS A 242 -11.01 0.73 8.24
N LYS A 243 -12.05 1.52 8.46
CA LYS A 243 -11.95 2.85 9.06
C LYS A 243 -11.26 2.85 10.44
N GLU A 244 -11.74 2.02 11.35
CA GLU A 244 -11.23 2.02 12.72
C GLU A 244 -9.91 1.24 12.83
N THR A 245 -9.75 0.19 12.04
CA THR A 245 -8.48 -0.54 11.94
C THR A 245 -7.37 0.36 11.43
N ASP A 246 -7.61 1.14 10.40
CA ASP A 246 -6.61 2.04 9.83
C ASP A 246 -6.26 3.19 10.77
N LYS A 247 -7.24 3.74 11.50
CA LYS A 247 -6.98 4.68 12.60
C LYS A 247 -6.12 4.05 13.70
N PHE A 248 -6.44 2.82 14.09
CA PHE A 248 -5.66 2.08 15.08
C PHE A 248 -4.22 1.89 14.61
N LEU A 249 -3.99 1.43 13.37
CA LEU A 249 -2.67 1.21 12.81
C LEU A 249 -1.84 2.50 12.73
N LEU A 250 -2.44 3.60 12.30
CA LEU A 250 -1.78 4.90 12.25
C LEU A 250 -1.37 5.38 13.66
N ASN A 251 -2.26 5.22 14.65
CA ASN A 251 -1.95 5.54 16.05
C ASN A 251 -0.83 4.65 16.59
N TYR A 252 -0.91 3.35 16.35
CA TYR A 252 0.09 2.38 16.79
C TYR A 252 1.50 2.70 16.25
N LEU A 253 1.57 3.05 14.96
CA LEU A 253 2.86 3.32 14.29
C LEU A 253 3.46 4.67 14.67
N PHE A 254 2.65 5.71 14.73
CA PHE A 254 3.16 7.06 14.77
C PHE A 254 3.04 7.73 16.14
N ASN A 255 2.17 7.24 17.03
CA ASN A 255 2.06 7.73 18.42
C ASN A 255 2.76 6.84 19.45
N LYS A 256 3.14 5.59 19.11
CA LYS A 256 3.86 4.62 19.98
C LYS A 256 3.18 4.28 21.32
N ASN A 257 2.07 4.89 21.67
CA ASN A 257 1.43 4.79 22.99
C ASN A 257 0.17 3.91 23.01
N GLN A 258 -0.19 3.32 21.89
CA GLN A 258 -1.42 2.54 21.81
C GLN A 258 -1.12 1.05 22.02
N LYS A 259 -1.77 0.48 23.04
CA LYS A 259 -1.73 -0.96 23.25
C LYS A 259 -2.67 -1.64 22.24
N ILE A 260 -2.24 -2.78 21.71
CA ILE A 260 -3.14 -3.64 20.93
C ILE A 260 -4.34 -3.97 21.83
N PRO A 261 -5.59 -3.82 21.38
CA PRO A 261 -6.75 -4.22 22.14
C PRO A 261 -6.60 -5.66 22.61
N PHE A 262 -7.13 -5.96 23.79
CA PHE A 262 -7.05 -7.30 24.34
C PHE A 262 -7.72 -8.29 23.35
N LEU A 263 -6.89 -9.09 22.71
CA LEU A 263 -7.32 -10.26 21.97
C LEU A 263 -6.86 -11.49 22.73
N PRO A 264 -7.69 -12.53 22.84
CA PRO A 264 -7.23 -13.82 23.33
C PRO A 264 -5.95 -14.21 22.62
N LYS A 265 -4.98 -14.73 23.36
CA LYS A 265 -3.66 -15.13 22.81
C LYS A 265 -3.78 -16.08 21.62
N GLU A 266 -4.82 -16.86 21.61
CA GLU A 266 -5.18 -17.86 20.62
C GLU A 266 -5.61 -17.22 19.28
N LEU A 267 -6.16 -16.01 19.30
CA LEU A 267 -6.54 -15.26 18.10
C LEU A 267 -5.38 -14.47 17.51
N ILE A 268 -4.31 -14.22 18.28
CA ILE A 268 -3.15 -13.46 17.81
C ILE A 268 -2.56 -14.00 16.50
N PRO A 269 -2.47 -15.30 16.25
CA PRO A 269 -1.93 -15.81 14.98
C PRO A 269 -2.71 -15.33 13.75
N ILE A 270 -4.04 -15.18 13.86
CA ILE A 270 -4.91 -14.71 12.77
C ILE A 270 -4.61 -13.25 12.40
N PHE A 271 -4.26 -12.45 13.42
CA PHE A 271 -3.96 -11.02 13.31
C PHE A 271 -2.46 -10.71 13.34
N SER A 272 -1.60 -11.70 13.19
CA SER A 272 -0.14 -11.53 13.25
C SER A 272 0.41 -10.82 11.99
N ASN A 273 1.64 -11.01 11.66
CA ASN A 273 2.25 -10.45 10.46
C ASN A 273 1.95 -11.31 9.20
N PRO A 274 2.07 -10.74 7.99
CA PRO A 274 1.78 -11.45 6.75
C PRO A 274 2.71 -12.65 6.47
N PHE A 275 3.89 -12.70 7.09
CA PHE A 275 4.89 -13.76 6.90
C PHE A 275 4.67 -14.96 7.80
N LYS A 276 3.79 -14.84 8.79
CA LYS A 276 3.49 -15.92 9.71
C LYS A 276 2.44 -16.85 9.11
N LYS A 277 2.84 -18.12 8.89
CA LYS A 277 1.89 -19.17 8.54
C LYS A 277 1.03 -19.52 9.76
N ILE A 278 -0.25 -19.77 9.53
CA ILE A 278 -1.12 -20.37 10.55
C ILE A 278 -0.82 -21.86 10.57
N SER A 279 -0.42 -22.39 11.73
CA SER A 279 -0.11 -23.81 11.92
C SER A 279 -1.25 -24.53 12.65
N ILE A 280 -1.37 -25.84 12.41
CA ILE A 280 -2.39 -26.68 13.09
C ILE A 280 -2.24 -26.64 14.61
N SER A 281 -1.01 -26.52 15.14
CA SER A 281 -0.78 -26.40 16.59
C SER A 281 -1.33 -25.10 17.17
N GLU A 282 -1.25 -24.03 16.42
CA GLU A 282 -1.83 -22.73 16.80
C GLU A 282 -3.36 -22.74 16.70
N GLU A 283 -3.91 -23.46 15.73
CA GLU A 283 -5.34 -23.69 15.57
C GLU A 283 -5.95 -24.48 16.72
N ARG A 284 -5.28 -25.53 17.18
CA ARG A 284 -5.73 -26.29 18.36
C ARG A 284 -5.86 -25.41 19.59
N LYS A 285 -5.01 -24.39 19.74
CA LYS A 285 -5.14 -23.39 20.79
C LYS A 285 -6.35 -22.49 20.57
N VAL A 286 -6.61 -22.08 19.33
CA VAL A 286 -7.82 -21.31 18.95
C VAL A 286 -9.08 -22.14 19.18
N LEU A 287 -9.05 -23.46 18.94
CA LEU A 287 -10.15 -24.37 19.15
C LEU A 287 -10.57 -24.53 20.63
N ASN A 288 -9.66 -24.25 21.56
CA ASN A 288 -9.93 -24.27 22.99
C ASN A 288 -10.56 -22.96 23.50
N ILE A 289 -10.66 -21.93 22.64
CA ILE A 289 -11.46 -20.76 22.98
C ILE A 289 -12.92 -21.19 22.93
N SER A 290 -13.58 -21.14 24.07
CA SER A 290 -15.02 -21.37 24.11
C SER A 290 -15.73 -20.28 23.32
N ASP A 291 -16.77 -20.62 22.56
CA ASP A 291 -17.68 -19.65 21.94
C ASP A 291 -18.14 -18.59 22.95
N LYS A 292 -18.21 -18.96 24.21
CA LYS A 292 -18.54 -18.10 25.34
C LYS A 292 -17.51 -17.00 25.59
N SER A 293 -16.21 -17.31 25.50
CA SER A 293 -15.14 -16.31 25.65
C SER A 293 -15.10 -15.32 24.48
N VAL A 294 -15.38 -15.78 23.27
CA VAL A 294 -15.44 -14.93 22.08
C VAL A 294 -16.69 -14.04 22.15
N ARG A 295 -17.84 -14.60 22.48
CA ARG A 295 -19.08 -13.82 22.69
C ARG A 295 -18.90 -12.76 23.77
N TYR A 296 -18.28 -13.12 24.89
CA TYR A 296 -18.02 -12.20 26.00
C TYR A 296 -17.22 -10.96 25.60
N ILE A 297 -16.22 -11.11 24.71
CA ILE A 297 -15.43 -9.99 24.19
C ILE A 297 -16.31 -9.05 23.35
N PHE A 298 -17.20 -9.60 22.53
CA PHE A 298 -18.06 -8.81 21.64
C PHE A 298 -19.32 -8.26 22.30
N GLU A 299 -19.84 -8.94 23.33
CA GLU A 299 -21.03 -8.51 24.07
C GLU A 299 -20.74 -7.37 25.05
N ARG A 300 -19.47 -7.26 25.52
CA ARG A 300 -19.08 -6.24 26.51
C ARG A 300 -18.29 -5.08 25.94
N THR A 301 -17.93 -5.09 24.68
CA THR A 301 -17.11 -4.03 24.09
C THR A 301 -17.89 -3.34 22.97
N GLU A 302 -18.43 -2.17 23.27
CA GLU A 302 -18.99 -1.22 22.29
C GLU A 302 -17.86 -0.54 21.50
N SER A 303 -16.94 -1.31 20.93
CA SER A 303 -15.81 -0.79 20.19
C SER A 303 -16.03 -1.00 18.70
N ASP A 304 -16.17 0.09 17.95
CA ASP A 304 -16.24 0.06 16.48
C ASP A 304 -15.08 -0.72 15.86
N LEU A 305 -13.90 -0.65 16.47
CA LEU A 305 -12.71 -1.40 16.05
C LEU A 305 -12.95 -2.92 16.13
N LEU A 306 -13.52 -3.40 17.23
CA LEU A 306 -13.83 -4.83 17.39
C LEU A 306 -14.97 -5.26 16.48
N LEU A 307 -15.92 -4.38 16.16
CA LEU A 307 -16.96 -4.66 15.18
C LEU A 307 -16.38 -4.90 13.79
N GLU A 308 -15.36 -4.13 13.38
CA GLU A 308 -14.62 -4.38 12.12
C GLU A 308 -13.87 -5.72 12.13
N TRP A 309 -13.35 -6.16 13.29
CA TRP A 309 -12.60 -7.41 13.41
C TRP A 309 -13.48 -8.65 13.55
N LYS A 310 -14.71 -8.47 13.96
CA LYS A 310 -15.69 -9.55 14.20
C LYS A 310 -15.82 -10.52 13.02
N PRO A 311 -16.01 -10.09 11.76
CA PRO A 311 -16.13 -11.00 10.62
C PRO A 311 -14.91 -11.92 10.46
N TYR A 312 -13.70 -11.38 10.65
CA TYR A 312 -12.46 -12.14 10.55
C TYR A 312 -12.34 -13.21 11.63
N ILE A 313 -12.71 -12.84 12.86
CA ILE A 313 -12.67 -13.75 14.02
C ILE A 313 -13.66 -14.89 13.82
N PHE A 314 -14.92 -14.58 13.49
CA PHE A 314 -15.94 -15.61 13.31
C PHE A 314 -15.71 -16.48 12.09
N SER A 315 -15.21 -15.91 10.98
CA SER A 315 -14.83 -16.66 9.80
C SER A 315 -13.73 -17.68 10.15
N ALA A 316 -12.68 -17.23 10.84
CA ALA A 316 -11.59 -18.11 11.25
C ALA A 316 -12.05 -19.21 12.20
N LEU A 317 -12.88 -18.89 13.19
CA LEU A 317 -13.44 -19.87 14.12
C LEU A 317 -14.32 -20.91 13.42
N ASN A 318 -15.14 -20.48 12.45
CA ASN A 318 -15.95 -21.39 11.64
C ASN A 318 -15.09 -22.32 10.79
N ASP A 319 -14.09 -21.77 10.12
CA ASP A 319 -13.18 -22.55 9.28
C ASP A 319 -12.43 -23.59 10.10
N ILE A 320 -12.01 -23.25 11.30
CA ILE A 320 -11.36 -24.16 12.25
C ILE A 320 -12.34 -25.26 12.71
N LYS A 321 -13.59 -24.93 13.03
CA LYS A 321 -14.62 -25.92 13.38
C LYS A 321 -14.88 -26.91 12.24
N LEU A 322 -15.02 -26.40 11.02
CA LEU A 322 -15.21 -27.24 9.83
C LEU A 322 -14.00 -28.13 9.53
N SER A 323 -12.79 -27.68 9.88
CA SER A 323 -11.56 -28.42 9.65
C SER A 323 -11.45 -29.70 10.51
N ARG A 324 -12.19 -29.78 11.62
CA ARG A 324 -12.23 -31.00 12.48
C ARG A 324 -12.78 -32.24 11.77
N LEU A 325 -13.55 -32.04 10.70
CA LEU A 325 -14.15 -33.11 9.92
C LEU A 325 -13.23 -33.65 8.82
N LYS A 326 -12.01 -33.13 8.73
CA LYS A 326 -11.05 -33.41 7.65
C LYS A 326 -9.77 -34.04 8.15
N THR A 327 -9.07 -34.74 7.28
CA THR A 327 -7.72 -35.25 7.55
C THR A 327 -6.74 -34.07 7.73
N LYS A 328 -5.62 -34.32 8.42
CA LYS A 328 -4.58 -33.29 8.64
C LYS A 328 -4.13 -32.64 7.34
N LYS A 329 -3.93 -33.43 6.27
CA LYS A 329 -3.46 -32.94 4.95
C LYS A 329 -4.48 -32.03 4.28
N GLU A 330 -5.77 -32.37 4.37
CA GLU A 330 -6.86 -31.54 3.82
C GLU A 330 -6.98 -30.22 4.57
N VAL A 331 -6.83 -30.24 5.90
CA VAL A 331 -6.82 -29.04 6.74
C VAL A 331 -5.66 -28.14 6.38
N GLU A 332 -4.44 -28.66 6.29
CA GLU A 332 -3.25 -27.90 5.90
C GLU A 332 -3.43 -27.21 4.53
N GLY A 333 -3.91 -27.97 3.54
CA GLY A 333 -4.18 -27.43 2.20
C GLY A 333 -5.29 -26.37 2.17
N PHE A 334 -6.32 -26.55 2.99
CA PHE A 334 -7.40 -25.55 3.13
C PHE A 334 -6.89 -24.25 3.74
N LEU A 335 -6.17 -24.32 4.85
CA LEU A 335 -5.64 -23.16 5.55
C LEU A 335 -4.60 -22.43 4.71
N GLU A 336 -3.76 -23.17 3.99
CA GLU A 336 -2.82 -22.57 3.08
C GLU A 336 -3.53 -21.74 2.00
N ARG A 337 -4.57 -22.26 1.38
CA ARG A 337 -5.34 -21.52 0.37
C ARG A 337 -6.07 -20.30 0.94
N ARG A 338 -6.60 -20.41 2.16
CA ARG A 338 -7.48 -19.40 2.74
C ARG A 338 -6.74 -18.31 3.49
N TYR A 339 -5.63 -18.63 4.13
CA TYR A 339 -4.94 -17.73 5.07
C TYR A 339 -3.48 -17.46 4.72
N SER A 340 -2.90 -18.14 3.74
CA SER A 340 -1.54 -17.80 3.32
C SER A 340 -1.56 -16.60 2.38
N PRO A 341 -0.64 -15.67 2.55
CA PRO A 341 -0.47 -14.56 1.62
C PRO A 341 -0.14 -15.06 0.21
N LEU A 342 -0.97 -14.73 -0.77
CA LEU A 342 -0.84 -15.20 -2.16
C LEU A 342 0.47 -14.77 -2.83
N PHE A 343 1.04 -13.64 -2.42
CA PHE A 343 2.28 -13.12 -3.00
C PHE A 343 3.48 -14.06 -2.78
N LYS A 344 3.47 -14.89 -1.72
CA LYS A 344 4.52 -15.92 -1.56
C LYS A 344 4.51 -16.98 -2.67
N LYS A 345 3.36 -17.16 -3.35
CA LYS A 345 3.23 -18.11 -4.46
C LYS A 345 3.56 -17.50 -5.82
N GLY A 346 3.39 -16.20 -5.97
CA GLY A 346 3.57 -15.49 -7.25
C GLY A 346 4.97 -14.95 -7.48
N LEU A 347 5.64 -14.47 -6.43
CA LEU A 347 6.95 -13.80 -6.53
C LEU A 347 8.15 -14.72 -6.34
N ASN A 348 7.95 -15.96 -5.87
CA ASN A 348 8.99 -16.98 -5.70
C ASN A 348 8.95 -18.08 -6.77
N LYS A 349 8.23 -17.88 -7.87
CA LYS A 349 8.32 -18.74 -9.05
C LYS A 349 9.17 -18.05 -10.10
N ASN A 350 10.45 -18.14 -9.93
CA ASN A 350 11.48 -18.17 -10.97
C ASN A 350 12.59 -19.08 -10.52
#